data_42a6399da390b8faf87eced38705cc2d
#
_entry.id   42a6399da390b8faf87eced38705cc2d
#
_cell.length_a   1.000
_cell.length_b   1.000
_cell.length_c   1.000
_cell.angle_alpha   90.00
_cell.angle_beta   90.00
_cell.angle_gamma   90.00
#
_symmetry.space_group_name_H-M   'P 1'
#
loop_
_entity.id
_entity.type
_entity.pdbx_description
1 polymer ?
#
loop_
_entity_poly.entity_id
_entity_poly.type
_entity_poly.pdbx_seq_one_letter_code
_entity_poly.pdbx_strand_id
1 'polypeptide(L)'
;AEDHYGIRYKSGGLLSAKTTAIRTDNETDTAITSKVTGANVSIAAKRDASFTATDIAADHDVKIAAGRNISAASAENVAHAENFKEVKKSGVFSSGGLGFTIGTQKTKTAHESDAITQQGTNIAALGGSVSIAAGENAHISSSNILAAKDATIAAKETILDGKDNIYRESFTQESRTTGLTV
;
A
#
# COMPACT_ATOMS: atom_id res chain seq x y z
N ALA A 1 -4.08 -0.87 -10.57
CA ALA A 1 -4.11 -2.11 -11.38
C ALA A 1 -4.91 -3.15 -10.63
N GLU A 2 -5.77 -3.88 -11.33
CA GLU A 2 -6.59 -4.96 -10.76
C GLU A 2 -6.24 -6.26 -11.48
N ASP A 3 -6.13 -7.35 -10.72
CA ASP A 3 -5.90 -8.70 -11.24
C ASP A 3 -6.80 -9.68 -10.50
N HIS A 4 -7.67 -10.37 -11.27
CA HIS A 4 -8.62 -11.33 -10.76
C HIS A 4 -8.34 -12.70 -11.36
N TYR A 5 -8.04 -13.65 -10.51
CA TYR A 5 -7.78 -15.03 -10.93
C TYR A 5 -8.66 -16.00 -10.15
N GLY A 6 -9.32 -16.89 -10.87
CA GLY A 6 -10.14 -17.94 -10.28
C GLY A 6 -9.96 -19.29 -10.96
N ILE A 7 -9.78 -20.34 -10.18
CA ILE A 7 -9.70 -21.71 -10.67
C ILE A 7 -10.62 -22.61 -9.85
N ARG A 8 -11.27 -23.54 -10.54
CA ARG A 8 -12.09 -24.58 -9.92
C ARG A 8 -11.82 -25.92 -10.57
N TYR A 9 -11.44 -26.89 -9.77
CA TYR A 9 -11.21 -28.25 -10.24
C TYR A 9 -11.88 -29.28 -9.36
N LYS A 10 -12.21 -30.42 -9.94
CA LYS A 10 -12.80 -31.57 -9.27
C LYS A 10 -11.89 -32.76 -9.40
N SER A 11 -11.77 -33.53 -8.33
CA SER A 11 -11.11 -34.82 -8.28
C SER A 11 -11.95 -35.76 -7.44
N GLY A 12 -11.88 -37.07 -7.68
CA GLY A 12 -12.61 -38.05 -6.90
C GLY A 12 -12.48 -39.44 -7.47
N GLY A 13 -12.97 -40.43 -6.73
CA GLY A 13 -13.05 -41.82 -7.10
C GLY A 13 -14.49 -42.31 -7.01
N LEU A 14 -14.67 -43.66 -7.03
CA LEU A 14 -15.99 -44.31 -7.07
C LEU A 14 -16.90 -43.92 -5.87
N LEU A 15 -16.31 -43.64 -4.70
CA LEU A 15 -17.05 -43.41 -3.43
C LEU A 15 -16.81 -42.00 -2.84
N SER A 16 -16.03 -41.16 -3.49
CA SER A 16 -15.73 -39.81 -2.96
C SER A 16 -15.52 -38.80 -4.08
N ALA A 17 -15.87 -37.54 -3.81
CA ALA A 17 -15.60 -36.42 -4.67
C ALA A 17 -15.02 -35.26 -3.88
N LYS A 18 -14.05 -34.56 -4.45
CA LYS A 18 -13.42 -33.36 -3.91
C LYS A 18 -13.53 -32.23 -4.95
N THR A 19 -14.06 -31.12 -4.55
CA THR A 19 -14.06 -29.88 -5.35
C THR A 19 -13.17 -28.87 -4.64
N THR A 20 -12.26 -28.25 -5.35
CA THR A 20 -11.45 -27.15 -4.84
C THR A 20 -11.73 -25.92 -5.71
N ALA A 21 -12.04 -24.81 -5.09
CA ALA A 21 -12.15 -23.50 -5.73
C ALA A 21 -11.12 -22.57 -5.06
N ILE A 22 -10.36 -21.86 -5.86
CA ILE A 22 -9.39 -20.85 -5.43
C ILE A 22 -9.74 -19.58 -6.17
N ARG A 23 -9.75 -18.46 -5.47
CA ARG A 23 -9.88 -17.12 -6.02
C ARG A 23 -8.79 -16.26 -5.42
N THR A 24 -8.14 -15.49 -6.26
CA THR A 24 -7.15 -14.48 -5.87
C THR A 24 -7.56 -13.18 -6.53
N ASP A 25 -7.74 -12.16 -5.72
CA ASP A 25 -8.05 -10.82 -6.16
C ASP A 25 -6.94 -9.91 -5.63
N ASN A 26 -6.26 -9.19 -6.54
CA ASN A 26 -5.24 -8.22 -6.19
C ASN A 26 -5.61 -6.87 -6.81
N GLU A 27 -5.57 -5.85 -5.99
CA GLU A 27 -5.73 -4.47 -6.42
C GLU A 27 -4.52 -3.67 -5.94
N THR A 28 -3.93 -2.89 -6.86
CA THR A 28 -2.80 -2.03 -6.51
C THR A 28 -3.00 -0.66 -7.16
N ASP A 29 -2.99 0.37 -6.35
CA ASP A 29 -2.96 1.75 -6.77
C ASP A 29 -1.66 2.39 -6.29
N THR A 30 -0.86 2.89 -7.24
CA THR A 30 0.48 3.42 -6.96
C THR A 30 0.57 4.86 -7.45
N ALA A 31 0.98 5.75 -6.56
CA ALA A 31 1.21 7.15 -6.88
C ALA A 31 2.38 7.29 -7.87
N ILE A 32 2.15 8.07 -8.92
CA ILE A 32 3.19 8.41 -9.90
C ILE A 32 3.95 9.63 -9.38
N THR A 33 5.25 9.46 -9.15
CA THR A 33 6.13 10.53 -8.69
C THR A 33 6.49 11.48 -9.84
N SER A 34 6.27 12.78 -9.63
CA SER A 34 6.80 13.82 -10.51
C SER A 34 8.25 14.12 -10.16
N LYS A 35 9.09 14.45 -11.15
CA LYS A 35 10.52 14.68 -10.93
C LYS A 35 10.99 16.00 -11.52
N VAL A 36 11.72 16.79 -10.72
CA VAL A 36 12.40 18.01 -11.11
C VAL A 36 13.88 17.91 -10.72
N THR A 37 14.78 17.98 -11.71
CA THR A 37 16.22 17.88 -11.44
C THR A 37 17.02 18.92 -12.21
N GLY A 38 18.17 19.34 -11.65
CA GLY A 38 19.10 20.26 -12.28
C GLY A 38 20.33 20.52 -11.45
N ALA A 39 21.31 21.24 -12.02
CA ALA A 39 22.50 21.67 -11.26
C ALA A 39 22.08 22.58 -10.08
N ASN A 40 21.15 23.49 -10.32
CA ASN A 40 20.42 24.24 -9.31
C ASN A 40 18.94 24.22 -9.67
N VAL A 41 18.07 24.09 -8.67
CA VAL A 41 16.62 24.14 -8.87
C VAL A 41 16.06 25.36 -8.15
N SER A 42 15.34 26.21 -8.90
CA SER A 42 14.65 27.37 -8.34
C SER A 42 13.19 27.38 -8.78
N ILE A 43 12.29 27.33 -7.82
CA ILE A 43 10.83 27.35 -8.04
C ILE A 43 10.28 28.57 -7.34
N ALA A 44 9.54 29.41 -8.07
CA ALA A 44 8.90 30.59 -7.52
C ALA A 44 7.43 30.69 -7.92
N ALA A 45 6.57 30.89 -6.94
CA ALA A 45 5.14 31.09 -7.12
C ALA A 45 4.70 32.44 -6.52
N LYS A 46 3.83 33.16 -7.22
CA LYS A 46 3.29 34.43 -6.69
C LYS A 46 2.36 34.22 -5.49
N ARG A 47 1.69 33.10 -5.41
CA ARG A 47 0.78 32.75 -4.31
C ARG A 47 1.20 31.45 -3.65
N ASP A 48 0.72 30.34 -4.15
CA ASP A 48 0.87 29.04 -3.50
C ASP A 48 1.70 28.10 -4.36
N ALA A 49 2.56 27.29 -3.73
CA ALA A 49 3.28 26.18 -4.37
C ALA A 49 2.90 24.88 -3.65
N SER A 50 2.45 23.88 -4.41
CA SER A 50 2.08 22.58 -3.87
C SER A 50 2.80 21.47 -4.60
N PHE A 51 3.37 20.54 -3.84
CA PHE A 51 4.10 19.37 -4.28
C PHE A 51 3.48 18.14 -3.63
N THR A 52 3.10 17.16 -4.43
CA THR A 52 2.57 15.89 -3.94
C THR A 52 3.33 14.76 -4.58
N ALA A 53 3.93 13.88 -3.78
CA ALA A 53 4.76 12.77 -4.26
C ALA A 53 5.76 13.25 -5.31
N THR A 54 6.50 14.31 -5.03
CA THR A 54 7.38 14.98 -6.00
C THR A 54 8.84 14.85 -5.56
N ASP A 55 9.73 14.44 -6.48
CA ASP A 55 11.16 14.43 -6.26
C ASP A 55 11.79 15.69 -6.85
N ILE A 56 12.34 16.55 -6.02
CA ILE A 56 13.09 17.75 -6.39
C ILE A 56 14.53 17.53 -5.98
N ALA A 57 15.45 17.44 -6.94
CA ALA A 57 16.86 17.23 -6.65
C ALA A 57 17.78 18.17 -7.44
N ALA A 58 18.74 18.77 -6.76
CA ALA A 58 19.79 19.60 -7.36
C ALA A 58 21.19 19.09 -6.99
N ASP A 59 22.13 19.23 -7.91
CA ASP A 59 23.54 18.95 -7.62
C ASP A 59 24.10 19.97 -6.60
N HIS A 60 23.59 21.21 -6.65
CA HIS A 60 23.98 22.29 -5.72
C HIS A 60 22.78 22.73 -4.88
N ASP A 61 22.17 23.86 -5.18
CA ASP A 61 21.14 24.45 -4.33
C ASP A 61 19.72 24.22 -4.82
N VAL A 62 18.78 24.03 -3.86
CA VAL A 62 17.34 24.06 -4.11
C VAL A 62 16.74 25.26 -3.42
N LYS A 63 16.03 26.10 -4.18
CA LYS A 63 15.27 27.25 -3.68
C LYS A 63 13.81 27.15 -4.09
N ILE A 64 12.91 27.19 -3.09
CA ILE A 64 11.46 27.17 -3.31
C ILE A 64 10.88 28.39 -2.59
N ALA A 65 10.19 29.26 -3.32
CA ALA A 65 9.60 30.45 -2.76
C ALA A 65 8.13 30.58 -3.18
N ALA A 66 7.26 30.94 -2.26
CA ALA A 66 5.86 31.26 -2.53
C ALA A 66 5.43 32.53 -1.79
N GLY A 67 4.62 33.37 -2.42
CA GLY A 67 4.11 34.61 -1.81
C GLY A 67 3.14 34.36 -0.67
N ARG A 68 2.52 33.16 -0.60
CA ARG A 68 1.63 32.77 0.49
C ARG A 68 2.06 31.41 1.08
N ASN A 69 1.60 30.31 0.51
CA ASN A 69 1.74 29.00 1.13
C ASN A 69 2.62 28.06 0.30
N ILE A 70 3.38 27.22 1.00
CA ILE A 70 4.08 26.08 0.43
C ILE A 70 3.55 24.83 1.10
N SER A 71 3.15 23.83 0.29
CA SER A 71 2.74 22.52 0.76
C SER A 71 3.58 21.45 0.06
N ALA A 72 4.25 20.61 0.83
CA ALA A 72 4.89 19.39 0.36
C ALA A 72 4.23 18.20 1.07
N ALA A 73 3.58 17.33 0.32
CA ALA A 73 2.79 16.24 0.87
C ALA A 73 3.11 14.90 0.22
N SER A 74 2.75 13.82 0.88
CA SER A 74 2.74 12.47 0.32
C SER A 74 1.47 12.20 -0.49
N ALA A 75 1.58 11.27 -1.44
CA ALA A 75 0.45 10.54 -1.99
C ALA A 75 0.39 9.13 -1.39
N GLU A 76 -0.78 8.52 -1.42
CA GLU A 76 -0.99 7.17 -0.90
C GLU A 76 -0.83 6.13 -2.01
N ASN A 77 -0.09 5.06 -1.69
CA ASN A 77 -0.12 3.81 -2.43
C ASN A 77 -1.02 2.85 -1.66
N VAL A 78 -1.94 2.23 -2.36
CA VAL A 78 -2.87 1.24 -1.78
C VAL A 78 -2.62 -0.11 -2.44
N ALA A 79 -2.48 -1.13 -1.63
CA ALA A 79 -2.43 -2.51 -2.09
C ALA A 79 -3.43 -3.34 -1.29
N HIS A 80 -4.29 -4.06 -1.98
CA HIS A 80 -5.24 -5.01 -1.42
C HIS A 80 -5.03 -6.36 -2.08
N ALA A 81 -4.94 -7.41 -1.28
CA ALA A 81 -4.85 -8.77 -1.76
C ALA A 81 -5.79 -9.69 -0.98
N GLU A 82 -6.67 -10.38 -1.71
CA GLU A 82 -7.56 -11.41 -1.16
C GLU A 82 -7.24 -12.76 -1.79
N ASN A 83 -6.96 -13.76 -0.95
CA ASN A 83 -6.79 -15.14 -1.34
C ASN A 83 -7.86 -16.01 -0.67
N PHE A 84 -8.77 -16.53 -1.46
CA PHE A 84 -9.84 -17.39 -1.00
C PHE A 84 -9.67 -18.80 -1.53
N LYS A 85 -9.82 -19.80 -0.64
CA LYS A 85 -9.81 -21.22 -0.99
C LYS A 85 -10.98 -21.93 -0.34
N GLU A 86 -11.78 -22.60 -1.14
CA GLU A 86 -12.85 -23.50 -0.69
C GLU A 86 -12.54 -24.93 -1.13
N VAL A 87 -12.56 -25.84 -0.17
CA VAL A 87 -12.45 -27.29 -0.42
C VAL A 87 -13.71 -27.95 0.08
N LYS A 88 -14.45 -28.60 -0.84
CA LYS A 88 -15.62 -29.41 -0.52
C LYS A 88 -15.29 -30.87 -0.82
N LYS A 89 -15.41 -31.73 0.16
CA LYS A 89 -15.34 -33.17 0.04
C LYS A 89 -16.70 -33.77 0.29
N SER A 90 -17.08 -34.81 -0.46
CA SER A 90 -18.31 -35.57 -0.28
C SER A 90 -18.07 -37.04 -0.52
N GLY A 91 -18.78 -37.88 0.22
CA GLY A 91 -18.65 -39.33 0.18
C GLY A 91 -18.08 -39.92 1.47
N VAL A 92 -17.26 -40.95 1.37
CA VAL A 92 -16.61 -41.58 2.53
C VAL A 92 -15.22 -41.02 2.69
N PHE A 93 -14.90 -40.52 3.88
CA PHE A 93 -13.56 -39.98 4.20
C PHE A 93 -13.20 -40.27 5.66
N SER A 94 -11.89 -40.37 5.94
CA SER A 94 -11.39 -40.61 7.30
C SER A 94 -11.72 -39.41 8.20
N SER A 95 -12.21 -39.67 9.39
CA SER A 95 -12.49 -38.69 10.44
C SER A 95 -11.38 -38.59 11.52
N GLY A 96 -10.30 -39.36 11.33
CA GLY A 96 -9.21 -39.49 12.26
C GLY A 96 -9.28 -40.82 13.05
N GLY A 97 -8.13 -41.41 13.37
CA GLY A 97 -8.07 -42.74 13.99
C GLY A 97 -8.64 -43.85 13.08
N LEU A 98 -9.41 -44.78 13.67
CA LEU A 98 -10.05 -45.89 12.95
C LEU A 98 -11.45 -45.55 12.42
N GLY A 99 -11.91 -44.28 12.63
CA GLY A 99 -13.24 -43.85 12.24
C GLY A 99 -13.34 -43.38 10.81
N PHE A 100 -14.55 -43.43 10.23
CA PHE A 100 -14.87 -42.82 8.94
C PHE A 100 -16.16 -42.02 9.02
N THR A 101 -16.28 -41.02 8.15
CA THR A 101 -17.48 -40.22 8.00
C THR A 101 -18.05 -40.39 6.58
N ILE A 102 -19.36 -40.65 6.52
CA ILE A 102 -20.12 -40.62 5.27
C ILE A 102 -20.88 -39.28 5.26
N GLY A 103 -20.51 -38.37 4.37
CA GLY A 103 -21.14 -37.05 4.38
C GLY A 103 -20.43 -36.03 3.52
N THR A 104 -20.50 -34.78 3.95
CA THR A 104 -19.85 -33.64 3.27
C THR A 104 -19.02 -32.86 4.28
N GLN A 105 -17.78 -32.55 3.91
CA GLN A 105 -16.91 -31.62 4.62
C GLN A 105 -16.63 -30.42 3.72
N LYS A 106 -16.80 -29.24 4.25
CA LYS A 106 -16.51 -27.97 3.57
C LYS A 106 -15.52 -27.19 4.43
N THR A 107 -14.38 -26.86 3.85
CA THR A 107 -13.38 -25.99 4.48
C THR A 107 -13.21 -24.75 3.60
N LYS A 108 -13.32 -23.60 4.21
CA LYS A 108 -13.02 -22.31 3.60
C LYS A 108 -11.82 -21.70 4.31
N THR A 109 -10.93 -21.11 3.56
CA THR A 109 -9.81 -20.34 4.05
C THR A 109 -9.81 -19.02 3.29
N ALA A 110 -9.79 -17.92 4.00
CA ALA A 110 -9.64 -16.59 3.44
C ALA A 110 -8.44 -15.91 4.09
N HIS A 111 -7.62 -15.31 3.28
CA HIS A 111 -6.49 -14.48 3.70
C HIS A 111 -6.62 -13.15 2.98
N GLU A 112 -6.72 -12.07 3.72
CA GLU A 112 -6.86 -10.71 3.24
C GLU A 112 -5.70 -9.89 3.77
N SER A 113 -5.11 -9.06 2.94
CA SER A 113 -4.01 -8.18 3.28
C SER A 113 -4.24 -6.82 2.66
N ASP A 114 -4.22 -5.79 3.47
CA ASP A 114 -4.31 -4.39 3.07
C ASP A 114 -3.04 -3.66 3.45
N ALA A 115 -2.50 -2.87 2.55
CA ALA A 115 -1.39 -1.98 2.80
C ALA A 115 -1.67 -0.59 2.24
N ILE A 116 -1.54 0.43 3.07
CA ILE A 116 -1.52 1.83 2.66
C ILE A 116 -0.15 2.36 3.02
N THR A 117 0.63 2.79 2.02
CA THR A 117 1.96 3.36 2.23
C THR A 117 2.04 4.77 1.67
N GLN A 118 2.86 5.60 2.29
CA GLN A 118 3.01 7.00 1.92
C GLN A 118 4.19 7.17 0.97
N GLN A 119 3.93 7.71 -0.23
CA GLN A 119 4.95 8.17 -1.16
C GLN A 119 5.18 9.66 -0.93
N GLY A 120 6.21 10.00 -0.16
CA GLY A 120 6.52 11.37 0.22
C GLY A 120 7.07 12.24 -0.91
N THR A 121 7.03 13.54 -0.70
CA THR A 121 7.80 14.50 -1.50
C THR A 121 9.24 14.54 -0.98
N ASN A 122 10.23 14.46 -1.87
CA ASN A 122 11.64 14.55 -1.53
C ASN A 122 12.24 15.82 -2.11
N ILE A 123 12.92 16.61 -1.29
CA ILE A 123 13.60 17.83 -1.68
C ILE A 123 15.06 17.69 -1.29
N ALA A 124 15.97 17.57 -2.26
CA ALA A 124 17.36 17.25 -2.01
C ALA A 124 18.33 18.23 -2.71
N ALA A 125 19.30 18.73 -1.95
CA ALA A 125 20.46 19.47 -2.45
C ALA A 125 21.72 18.66 -2.14
N LEU A 126 22.30 18.00 -3.17
CA LEU A 126 23.35 17.01 -3.00
C LEU A 126 24.73 17.62 -2.64
N GLY A 127 24.99 18.85 -3.02
CA GLY A 127 26.25 19.56 -2.72
C GLY A 127 26.05 20.97 -2.17
N GLY A 128 24.82 21.37 -1.89
CA GLY A 128 24.46 22.73 -1.46
C GLY A 128 23.41 22.78 -0.36
N SER A 129 22.63 23.83 -0.39
CA SER A 129 21.60 24.13 0.62
C SER A 129 20.20 24.03 0.06
N VAL A 130 19.23 23.68 0.91
CA VAL A 130 17.79 23.77 0.63
C VAL A 130 17.21 25.00 1.31
N SER A 131 16.54 25.87 0.56
CA SER A 131 15.86 27.06 1.09
C SER A 131 14.40 27.04 0.65
N ILE A 132 13.48 27.00 1.62
CA ILE A 132 12.04 27.04 1.43
C ILE A 132 11.52 28.30 2.10
N ALA A 133 10.89 29.22 1.35
CA ALA A 133 10.40 30.48 1.87
C ALA A 133 8.93 30.70 1.49
N ALA A 134 8.03 30.70 2.47
CA ALA A 134 6.62 30.99 2.31
C ALA A 134 6.27 32.32 2.98
N GLY A 135 5.46 33.15 2.31
CA GLY A 135 5.02 34.41 2.87
C GLY A 135 4.04 34.26 4.05
N GLU A 136 3.36 33.12 4.13
CA GLU A 136 2.41 32.79 5.19
C GLU A 136 2.73 31.44 5.82
N ASN A 137 2.36 30.31 5.21
CA ASN A 137 2.48 29.01 5.82
C ASN A 137 3.36 28.06 5.01
N ALA A 138 4.18 27.25 5.70
CA ALA A 138 4.91 26.13 5.14
C ALA A 138 4.42 24.85 5.81
N HIS A 139 3.74 23.98 5.07
CA HIS A 139 3.28 22.67 5.54
C HIS A 139 4.03 21.55 4.83
N ILE A 140 4.83 20.81 5.58
CA ILE A 140 5.63 19.69 5.09
C ILE A 140 5.11 18.42 5.75
N SER A 141 4.40 17.58 5.01
CA SER A 141 3.74 16.37 5.51
C SER A 141 4.31 15.13 4.86
N SER A 142 4.75 14.16 5.65
CA SER A 142 5.30 12.87 5.18
C SER A 142 6.32 13.05 4.04
N SER A 143 7.20 14.02 4.17
CA SER A 143 8.12 14.45 3.13
C SER A 143 9.55 14.57 3.67
N ASN A 144 10.55 14.44 2.81
CA ASN A 144 11.95 14.49 3.19
C ASN A 144 12.64 15.74 2.63
N ILE A 145 13.44 16.40 3.47
CA ILE A 145 14.29 17.50 3.07
C ILE A 145 15.73 17.10 3.41
N LEU A 146 16.58 17.05 2.40
CA LEU A 146 17.98 16.69 2.53
C LEU A 146 18.87 17.79 1.94
N ALA A 147 19.82 18.27 2.71
CA ALA A 147 20.80 19.26 2.25
C ALA A 147 22.20 18.82 2.69
N ALA A 148 23.19 18.96 1.80
CA ALA A 148 24.58 18.71 2.15
C ALA A 148 25.16 19.82 3.07
N LYS A 149 24.58 21.02 3.03
CA LYS A 149 24.97 22.16 3.87
C LYS A 149 23.80 22.50 4.81
N ASP A 150 23.01 23.49 4.45
CA ASP A 150 21.96 24.03 5.29
C ASP A 150 20.58 23.74 4.72
N ALA A 151 19.63 23.34 5.58
CA ALA A 151 18.22 23.28 5.25
C ALA A 151 17.46 24.37 6.05
N THR A 152 16.86 25.31 5.33
CA THR A 152 16.15 26.44 5.92
C THR A 152 14.71 26.47 5.46
N ILE A 153 13.78 26.57 6.41
CA ILE A 153 12.35 26.80 6.13
C ILE A 153 11.99 28.12 6.82
N ALA A 154 11.52 29.10 6.07
CA ALA A 154 11.08 30.39 6.54
C ALA A 154 9.61 30.63 6.19
N ALA A 155 8.76 30.81 7.19
CA ALA A 155 7.34 31.11 7.05
C ALA A 155 6.84 31.82 8.32
N LYS A 156 5.62 32.40 8.29
CA LYS A 156 4.96 32.89 9.51
C LYS A 156 4.56 31.70 10.40
N GLU A 157 4.10 30.62 9.76
CA GLU A 157 3.77 29.36 10.43
C GLU A 157 4.40 28.20 9.67
N THR A 158 5.05 27.29 10.40
CA THR A 158 5.64 26.07 9.84
C THR A 158 5.05 24.85 10.54
N ILE A 159 4.44 23.96 9.77
CA ILE A 159 3.89 22.69 10.23
C ILE A 159 4.71 21.57 9.61
N LEU A 160 5.27 20.70 10.45
CA LEU A 160 5.97 19.49 10.05
C LEU A 160 5.23 18.31 10.69
N ASP A 161 4.62 17.47 9.88
CA ASP A 161 3.90 16.29 10.35
C ASP A 161 4.17 15.07 9.49
N GLY A 162 3.58 13.94 9.84
CA GLY A 162 3.71 12.69 9.11
C GLY A 162 2.40 11.91 9.11
N LYS A 163 2.21 11.12 8.08
CA LYS A 163 1.16 10.12 7.98
C LYS A 163 1.76 8.73 8.16
N ASP A 164 1.07 7.86 8.87
CA ASP A 164 1.51 6.51 9.10
C ASP A 164 1.24 5.61 7.89
N ASN A 165 2.11 4.63 7.70
CA ASN A 165 1.81 3.49 6.87
C ASN A 165 0.89 2.54 7.64
N ILE A 166 -0.11 2.00 6.98
CA ILE A 166 -1.10 1.10 7.58
C ILE A 166 -0.96 -0.26 6.92
N TYR A 167 -0.81 -1.30 7.76
CA TYR A 167 -0.80 -2.69 7.32
C TYR A 167 -1.85 -3.44 8.11
N ARG A 168 -2.71 -4.16 7.42
CA ARG A 168 -3.73 -5.01 8.01
C ARG A 168 -3.65 -6.38 7.36
N GLU A 169 -3.75 -7.40 8.18
CA GLU A 169 -3.77 -8.78 7.72
C GLU A 169 -4.86 -9.52 8.48
N SER A 170 -5.66 -10.28 7.76
CA SER A 170 -6.75 -11.07 8.29
C SER A 170 -6.66 -12.49 7.75
N PHE A 171 -6.77 -13.47 8.62
CA PHE A 171 -6.84 -14.87 8.28
C PHE A 171 -8.07 -15.50 8.90
N THR A 172 -8.91 -16.09 8.05
CA THR A 172 -10.13 -16.78 8.50
C THR A 172 -10.13 -18.20 7.96
N GLN A 173 -10.39 -19.15 8.85
CA GLN A 173 -10.61 -20.55 8.48
C GLN A 173 -11.91 -21.06 9.08
N GLU A 174 -12.80 -21.53 8.23
CA GLU A 174 -14.06 -22.17 8.61
C GLU A 174 -14.07 -23.61 8.13
N SER A 175 -14.41 -24.55 9.02
CA SER A 175 -14.62 -25.95 8.65
C SER A 175 -15.98 -26.43 9.15
N ARG A 176 -16.75 -27.02 8.24
CA ARG A 176 -18.06 -27.58 8.55
C ARG A 176 -18.14 -29.02 8.02
N THR A 177 -18.48 -29.93 8.89
CA THR A 177 -18.71 -31.34 8.54
C THR A 177 -20.17 -31.68 8.81
N THR A 178 -20.83 -32.34 7.85
CA THR A 178 -22.21 -32.81 7.97
C THR A 178 -22.24 -34.24 7.45
N GLY A 179 -22.69 -35.18 8.27
CA GLY A 179 -22.72 -36.59 7.91
C GLY A 179 -22.78 -37.49 9.14
N LEU A 180 -22.75 -38.79 8.90
CA LEU A 180 -22.70 -39.82 9.92
C LEU A 180 -21.23 -40.24 10.11
N THR A 181 -20.76 -40.18 11.35
CA THR A 181 -19.42 -40.65 11.73
C THR A 181 -19.57 -41.95 12.54
N VAL A 182 -18.78 -42.94 12.14
CA VAL A 182 -18.72 -44.26 12.79
C VAL A 182 -17.28 -44.53 13.21
#